data_4a1e0f5060a53b887056b0022e81960a
#
_entry.id   4a1e0f5060a53b887056b0022e81960a
#
_cell.length_a   1.000
_cell.length_b   1.000
_cell.length_c   1.000
_cell.angle_alpha   90.00
_cell.angle_beta   90.00
_cell.angle_gamma   90.00
#
_symmetry.space_group_name_H-M   'P 1'
#
loop_
_entity.id
_entity.type
_entity.pdbx_description
1 polymer ?
#
loop_
_entity_poly.entity_id
_entity_poly.type
_entity_poly.pdbx_seq_one_letter_code
_entity_poly.pdbx_strand_id
1 'polypeptide(L)'
;MVLSLNDNLDVTYPFSLKCFICDAPARSFLKCIIGHCGYNACERCVIVGERLHSRTVFNNATYREASRTGAKFSAGDYLIDHQRDMSPLFELGIDCVTQFPLDYMHLVCLGVMKRILMYLLKGPNVCKLSHNLINQISDRLTVHKGLMPSDFNRQPRPLSELCHWKSTEYRQFVLYHGPLVLRGIVHTKCYDHFLLLHVAMSLLLKSQPTNDNINDARKYLQSFVKASKTFYGSTFNVYNIHSLPHIADDATRYGSLNNVSAFKYENFMQELKKNVRNGTNPVAQIVKRMSERSSVCPNIDNDKKLKSKLKPFSKDSFFFDINGDLCIAQHISDVYVDCKVIKKRNLAPFYLKPIDSRLLSIYYAKNFFNLETERRLIPHSSVDKKAIRLPYKNDFVFFPLLHFYGENKF
;
A
#
# COMPACT_ATOMS: atom_id res chain seq x y z
N MET A 1 0.45 -14.06 27.61
CA MET A 1 -0.87 -14.74 27.53
C MET A 1 -0.62 -16.18 27.14
N VAL A 2 -1.17 -17.14 27.85
CA VAL A 2 -1.03 -18.58 27.56
C VAL A 2 -2.42 -19.08 27.21
N LEU A 3 -2.58 -19.68 26.04
CA LEU A 3 -3.82 -20.38 25.66
C LEU A 3 -3.61 -21.87 25.93
N SER A 4 -4.40 -22.47 26.79
CA SER A 4 -4.54 -23.91 26.88
C SER A 4 -5.53 -24.36 25.79
N LEU A 5 -5.04 -25.11 24.82
CA LEU A 5 -5.89 -25.80 23.85
C LEU A 5 -6.19 -27.17 24.40
N ASN A 6 -7.45 -27.47 24.50
CA ASN A 6 -8.11 -28.59 25.16
C ASN A 6 -7.49 -30.00 25.07
N ASP A 7 -7.66 -30.65 26.13
CA ASP A 7 -8.26 -31.98 26.40
C ASP A 7 -7.34 -33.19 26.34
N ASN A 8 -6.08 -33.14 26.52
CA ASN A 8 -5.29 -34.33 26.95
C ASN A 8 -3.76 -34.23 26.73
N LEU A 9 -3.26 -33.06 26.49
CA LEU A 9 -1.82 -32.81 26.49
C LEU A 9 -1.56 -31.53 27.26
N ASP A 10 -0.78 -31.61 28.36
CA ASP A 10 -0.24 -30.46 29.11
C ASP A 10 0.76 -29.64 28.25
N VAL A 11 0.39 -29.33 27.02
CA VAL A 11 1.22 -28.52 26.11
C VAL A 11 0.76 -27.09 26.16
N THR A 12 1.53 -26.23 26.82
CA THR A 12 1.33 -24.79 26.83
C THR A 12 2.08 -24.15 25.67
N TYR A 13 1.35 -23.43 24.83
CA TYR A 13 1.96 -22.66 23.73
C TYR A 13 2.11 -21.19 24.16
N PRO A 14 3.33 -20.62 24.12
CA PRO A 14 3.48 -19.18 24.35
C PRO A 14 2.83 -18.39 23.22
N PHE A 15 1.91 -17.50 23.56
CA PHE A 15 1.24 -16.62 22.60
C PHE A 15 1.65 -15.17 22.86
N SER A 16 2.11 -14.47 21.83
CA SER A 16 2.35 -13.03 21.88
C SER A 16 1.57 -12.31 20.80
N LEU A 17 0.80 -11.30 21.18
CA LEU A 17 0.07 -10.45 20.25
C LEU A 17 1.02 -9.39 19.67
N LYS A 18 1.29 -9.45 18.37
CA LYS A 18 2.24 -8.55 17.71
C LYS A 18 1.66 -7.16 17.47
N CYS A 19 0.48 -7.05 16.90
CA CYS A 19 -0.20 -5.78 16.61
C CYS A 19 -1.68 -5.97 16.27
N PHE A 20 -2.42 -4.86 16.32
CA PHE A 20 -3.81 -4.75 15.89
C PHE A 20 -3.90 -3.97 14.57
N ILE A 21 -4.32 -4.61 13.51
CA ILE A 21 -4.49 -3.97 12.19
C ILE A 21 -5.95 -3.55 12.04
N CYS A 22 -6.21 -2.25 12.16
CA CYS A 22 -7.54 -1.66 12.23
C CYS A 22 -7.61 -0.36 11.44
N ASP A 23 -8.81 0.03 11.01
CA ASP A 23 -9.07 1.39 10.52
C ASP A 23 -9.06 2.42 11.66
N ALA A 24 -9.09 3.71 11.33
CA ALA A 24 -9.02 4.76 12.35
C ALA A 24 -10.20 4.77 13.34
N PRO A 25 -11.46 4.51 12.93
CA PRO A 25 -12.60 4.35 13.87
C PRO A 25 -12.39 3.19 14.85
N ALA A 26 -11.97 2.02 14.39
CA ALA A 26 -11.75 0.87 15.26
C ALA A 26 -10.57 1.12 16.21
N ARG A 27 -9.47 1.75 15.73
CA ARG A 27 -8.38 2.15 16.62
C ARG A 27 -8.84 3.11 17.72
N SER A 28 -9.64 4.14 17.38
CA SER A 28 -10.13 5.08 18.38
C SER A 28 -11.06 4.43 19.40
N PHE A 29 -11.86 3.45 18.99
CA PHE A 29 -12.71 2.68 19.89
C PHE A 29 -11.87 1.82 20.86
N LEU A 30 -10.99 0.97 20.33
CA LEU A 30 -10.18 0.03 21.11
C LEU A 30 -9.23 0.75 22.09
N LYS A 31 -8.70 1.90 21.69
CA LYS A 31 -7.75 2.70 22.48
C LYS A 31 -8.44 3.71 23.40
N CYS A 32 -9.75 3.82 23.34
CA CYS A 32 -10.53 4.84 24.08
C CYS A 32 -10.02 6.28 23.83
N ILE A 33 -9.76 6.63 22.56
CA ILE A 33 -9.25 7.96 22.19
C ILE A 33 -10.25 8.77 21.37
N ILE A 34 -9.98 10.07 21.21
CA ILE A 34 -10.74 10.91 20.30
C ILE A 34 -10.55 10.44 18.85
N GLY A 35 -11.62 10.55 18.05
CA GLY A 35 -11.59 10.14 16.66
C GLY A 35 -10.74 11.06 15.77
N HIS A 36 -10.42 10.61 14.57
CA HIS A 36 -9.59 11.27 13.58
C HIS A 36 -10.05 12.67 13.11
N CYS A 37 -11.25 13.11 13.50
CA CYS A 37 -11.76 14.47 13.25
C CYS A 37 -11.49 15.45 14.40
N GLY A 38 -10.96 14.99 15.53
CA GLY A 38 -10.66 15.82 16.70
C GLY A 38 -9.42 16.69 16.48
N TYR A 39 -9.25 17.68 17.34
CA TYR A 39 -8.06 18.56 17.31
C TYR A 39 -6.78 17.81 17.68
N ASN A 40 -6.81 17.01 18.73
CA ASN A 40 -5.69 16.20 19.20
C ASN A 40 -5.76 14.76 18.67
N ALA A 41 -6.18 14.59 17.40
CA ALA A 41 -6.47 13.28 16.82
C ALA A 41 -5.22 12.45 16.48
N CYS A 42 -4.03 13.06 16.40
CA CYS A 42 -2.83 12.30 16.03
C CYS A 42 -2.49 11.25 17.09
N GLU A 43 -2.40 9.99 16.67
CA GLU A 43 -2.09 8.86 17.54
C GLU A 43 -0.58 8.70 17.82
N ARG A 44 0.25 9.50 17.14
CA ARG A 44 1.72 9.38 17.15
C ARG A 44 2.45 10.57 17.74
N CYS A 45 1.91 11.78 17.63
CA CYS A 45 2.50 12.98 18.17
C CYS A 45 1.45 13.87 18.83
N VAL A 46 1.90 14.86 19.61
CA VAL A 46 1.03 15.76 20.40
C VAL A 46 0.59 17.00 19.62
N ILE A 47 0.75 17.01 18.30
CA ILE A 47 0.31 18.12 17.46
C ILE A 47 -1.19 18.40 17.63
N VAL A 48 -1.55 19.66 17.74
CA VAL A 48 -2.94 20.11 17.80
C VAL A 48 -3.35 20.63 16.43
N GLY A 49 -4.45 20.09 15.90
CA GLY A 49 -5.06 20.58 14.67
C GLY A 49 -5.85 21.87 14.91
N GLU A 50 -6.12 22.59 13.85
CA GLU A 50 -6.97 23.79 13.84
C GLU A 50 -8.25 23.56 13.05
N ARG A 51 -9.33 24.24 13.37
CA ARG A 51 -10.58 24.17 12.63
C ARG A 51 -10.53 25.14 11.46
N LEU A 52 -10.62 24.61 10.25
CA LEU A 52 -10.74 25.43 9.05
C LEU A 52 -11.97 24.98 8.27
N HIS A 53 -12.94 25.88 8.15
CA HIS A 53 -14.28 25.56 7.68
C HIS A 53 -14.89 24.38 8.46
N SER A 54 -15.30 23.31 7.81
CA SER A 54 -15.92 22.13 8.43
C SER A 54 -14.92 21.02 8.77
N ARG A 55 -13.58 21.28 8.74
CA ARG A 55 -12.54 20.24 8.85
C ARG A 55 -11.48 20.60 9.88
N THR A 56 -10.94 19.60 10.54
CA THR A 56 -9.71 19.74 11.34
C THR A 56 -8.52 19.52 10.41
N VAL A 57 -7.60 20.48 10.40
CA VAL A 57 -6.38 20.50 9.58
C VAL A 57 -5.14 20.66 10.45
N PHE A 58 -3.99 20.18 9.95
CA PHE A 58 -2.70 20.16 10.64
C PHE A 58 -1.66 20.93 9.83
N ASN A 59 -1.95 22.19 9.52
CA ASN A 59 -1.12 23.02 8.62
C ASN A 59 0.22 23.45 9.22
N ASN A 60 0.34 23.48 10.54
CA ASN A 60 1.51 23.95 11.26
C ASN A 60 2.39 22.80 11.77
N ALA A 61 2.16 21.56 11.31
CA ALA A 61 2.94 20.42 11.73
C ALA A 61 4.41 20.54 11.27
N THR A 62 5.33 20.58 12.22
CA THR A 62 6.77 20.65 11.94
C THR A 62 7.47 19.31 12.07
N TYR A 63 6.78 18.29 12.59
CA TYR A 63 7.30 16.95 12.95
C TYR A 63 8.47 17.01 13.95
N ARG A 64 8.56 18.10 14.70
CA ARG A 64 9.46 18.28 15.84
C ARG A 64 8.73 18.11 17.18
N GLU A 65 7.40 18.01 17.13
CA GLU A 65 6.56 17.80 18.31
C GLU A 65 6.89 16.46 18.95
N ALA A 66 6.73 16.42 20.29
CA ALA A 66 6.99 15.23 21.05
C ALA A 66 6.12 14.05 20.57
N SER A 67 6.73 12.90 20.40
CA SER A 67 6.01 11.67 20.11
C SER A 67 5.24 11.20 21.34
N ARG A 68 4.03 10.66 21.11
CA ARG A 68 3.31 9.93 22.15
C ARG A 68 4.03 8.62 22.47
N THR A 69 4.02 8.22 23.74
CA THR A 69 4.65 6.97 24.19
C THR A 69 3.63 6.08 24.87
N GLY A 70 3.83 4.75 24.77
CA GLY A 70 2.98 3.77 25.44
C GLY A 70 2.96 3.94 26.95
N ALA A 71 4.11 4.25 27.58
CA ALA A 71 4.21 4.49 29.00
C ALA A 71 3.34 5.66 29.46
N LYS A 72 3.40 6.81 28.77
CA LYS A 72 2.54 7.96 29.08
C LYS A 72 1.07 7.67 28.79
N PHE A 73 0.81 6.86 27.77
CA PHE A 73 -0.54 6.50 27.41
C PHE A 73 -1.18 5.61 28.51
N SER A 74 -0.46 4.60 29.00
CA SER A 74 -0.92 3.74 30.10
C SER A 74 -0.99 4.44 31.45
N ALA A 75 -0.19 5.50 31.66
CA ALA A 75 -0.26 6.36 32.84
C ALA A 75 -1.46 7.33 32.83
N GLY A 76 -2.17 7.45 31.68
CA GLY A 76 -3.28 8.39 31.53
C GLY A 76 -2.87 9.84 31.29
N ASP A 77 -1.60 10.10 30.96
CA ASP A 77 -1.08 11.47 30.73
C ASP A 77 -1.82 12.19 29.58
N TYR A 78 -2.49 11.45 28.70
CA TYR A 78 -3.23 12.00 27.56
C TYR A 78 -4.75 12.08 27.79
N LEU A 79 -5.26 11.82 29.01
CA LEU A 79 -6.69 11.98 29.37
C LEU A 79 -7.17 13.44 29.26
N ILE A 80 -6.25 14.38 29.33
CA ILE A 80 -6.56 15.82 29.23
C ILE A 80 -7.06 16.18 27.82
N ASP A 81 -6.50 15.57 26.77
CA ASP A 81 -6.68 16.09 25.40
C ASP A 81 -6.88 15.02 24.31
N HIS A 82 -6.42 13.80 24.51
CA HIS A 82 -6.41 12.75 23.49
C HIS A 82 -7.18 11.48 23.90
N GLN A 83 -6.97 10.96 25.11
CA GLN A 83 -7.71 9.83 25.63
C GLN A 83 -9.06 10.29 26.17
N ARG A 84 -10.10 9.49 25.97
CA ARG A 84 -11.43 9.69 26.56
C ARG A 84 -11.59 8.92 27.85
N ASP A 85 -10.87 7.79 27.92
CA ASP A 85 -10.89 6.86 29.05
C ASP A 85 -9.65 5.96 29.00
N MET A 86 -9.43 5.18 30.05
CA MET A 86 -8.41 4.14 30.07
C MET A 86 -8.85 2.94 29.24
N SER A 87 -8.01 2.54 28.30
CA SER A 87 -8.32 1.36 27.49
C SER A 87 -8.18 0.07 28.31
N PRO A 88 -9.14 -0.87 28.26
CA PRO A 88 -8.99 -2.17 28.90
C PRO A 88 -7.82 -3.00 28.36
N LEU A 89 -7.27 -2.63 27.22
CA LEU A 89 -6.11 -3.29 26.64
C LEU A 89 -4.84 -3.14 27.46
N PHE A 90 -4.77 -2.16 28.38
CA PHE A 90 -3.63 -2.00 29.29
C PHE A 90 -3.50 -3.18 30.26
N GLU A 91 -4.61 -3.76 30.72
CA GLU A 91 -4.61 -4.95 31.57
C GLU A 91 -3.95 -6.17 30.88
N LEU A 92 -3.95 -6.18 29.54
CA LEU A 92 -3.31 -7.19 28.70
C LEU A 92 -1.85 -6.85 28.37
N GLY A 93 -1.29 -5.76 28.89
CA GLY A 93 0.06 -5.31 28.59
C GLY A 93 0.25 -4.78 27.16
N ILE A 94 -0.82 -4.32 26.51
CA ILE A 94 -0.77 -3.81 25.12
C ILE A 94 -0.31 -2.36 25.08
N ASP A 95 0.73 -2.08 24.30
CA ASP A 95 1.14 -0.72 23.96
C ASP A 95 0.22 -0.10 22.92
N CYS A 96 -0.67 0.77 23.35
CA CYS A 96 -1.65 1.44 22.51
C CYS A 96 -1.05 2.43 21.49
N VAL A 97 0.24 2.72 21.54
CA VAL A 97 0.92 3.56 20.54
C VAL A 97 1.61 2.72 19.48
N THR A 98 2.42 1.75 19.89
CA THR A 98 3.29 1.03 18.96
C THR A 98 2.66 -0.24 18.39
N GLN A 99 1.73 -0.91 19.10
CA GLN A 99 1.08 -2.12 18.63
C GLN A 99 -0.18 -1.87 17.77
N PHE A 100 -0.44 -0.62 17.39
CA PHE A 100 -1.51 -0.23 16.47
C PHE A 100 -0.92 0.45 15.23
N PRO A 101 -0.36 -0.28 14.25
CA PRO A 101 0.17 0.32 13.04
C PRO A 101 -0.90 1.11 12.28
N LEU A 102 -0.46 2.18 11.62
CA LEU A 102 -1.29 2.95 10.71
C LEU A 102 -1.51 2.14 9.44
N ASP A 103 -2.72 1.67 9.22
CA ASP A 103 -3.02 0.82 8.07
C ASP A 103 -2.82 1.56 6.74
N TYR A 104 -1.90 1.07 5.93
CA TYR A 104 -1.57 1.60 4.62
C TYR A 104 -2.78 1.67 3.68
N MET A 105 -3.67 0.69 3.70
CA MET A 105 -4.83 0.65 2.82
C MET A 105 -5.81 1.81 3.11
N HIS A 106 -6.15 2.01 4.38
CA HIS A 106 -7.05 3.10 4.77
C HIS A 106 -6.35 4.46 4.74
N LEU A 107 -5.13 4.55 5.27
CA LEU A 107 -4.42 5.83 5.36
C LEU A 107 -4.00 6.34 3.98
N VAL A 108 -3.28 5.54 3.21
CA VAL A 108 -2.68 5.99 1.94
C VAL A 108 -3.63 5.83 0.77
N CYS A 109 -4.21 4.63 0.56
CA CYS A 109 -5.01 4.38 -0.64
C CYS A 109 -6.37 5.10 -0.55
N LEU A 110 -7.18 4.80 0.48
CA LEU A 110 -8.52 5.40 0.65
C LEU A 110 -8.47 6.82 1.23
N GLY A 111 -7.45 7.14 2.01
CA GLY A 111 -7.27 8.47 2.59
C GLY A 111 -6.57 9.42 1.65
N VAL A 112 -5.25 9.28 1.50
CA VAL A 112 -4.40 10.26 0.80
C VAL A 112 -4.60 10.25 -0.70
N MET A 113 -4.50 9.08 -1.35
CA MET A 113 -4.57 9.00 -2.82
C MET A 113 -5.94 9.39 -3.34
N LYS A 114 -7.00 8.87 -2.71
CA LYS A 114 -8.37 9.29 -3.02
C LYS A 114 -8.54 10.80 -2.87
N ARG A 115 -8.00 11.39 -1.79
CA ARG A 115 -8.07 12.83 -1.55
C ARG A 115 -7.36 13.64 -2.61
N ILE A 116 -6.16 13.24 -3.04
CA ILE A 116 -5.43 13.89 -4.14
C ILE A 116 -6.32 13.91 -5.39
N LEU A 117 -6.83 12.76 -5.82
CA LEU A 117 -7.66 12.66 -7.02
C LEU A 117 -8.95 13.48 -6.90
N MET A 118 -9.61 13.45 -5.74
CA MET A 118 -10.79 14.27 -5.49
C MET A 118 -10.49 15.77 -5.58
N TYR A 119 -9.30 16.20 -5.12
CA TYR A 119 -8.88 17.60 -5.21
C TYR A 119 -8.56 18.02 -6.65
N LEU A 120 -7.95 17.14 -7.44
CA LEU A 120 -7.74 17.37 -8.88
C LEU A 120 -9.07 17.49 -9.65
N LEU A 121 -10.11 16.77 -9.23
CA LEU A 121 -11.43 16.79 -9.88
C LEU A 121 -12.33 17.93 -9.40
N LYS A 122 -12.40 18.16 -8.09
CA LYS A 122 -13.42 19.00 -7.43
C LYS A 122 -12.84 19.93 -6.35
N GLY A 123 -11.53 20.03 -6.26
CA GLY A 123 -10.85 20.86 -5.27
C GLY A 123 -10.87 22.36 -5.59
N PRO A 124 -10.12 23.16 -4.80
CA PRO A 124 -9.91 24.57 -5.06
C PRO A 124 -9.23 24.82 -6.43
N ASN A 125 -9.41 26.02 -6.97
CA ASN A 125 -8.85 26.40 -8.28
C ASN A 125 -7.33 26.24 -8.38
N VAL A 126 -6.61 26.30 -7.25
CA VAL A 126 -5.15 26.08 -7.22
C VAL A 126 -4.73 24.69 -7.70
N CYS A 127 -5.58 23.67 -7.59
CA CYS A 127 -5.27 22.30 -7.98
C CYS A 127 -6.27 21.67 -8.94
N LYS A 128 -7.46 22.24 -9.06
CA LYS A 128 -8.52 21.68 -9.92
C LYS A 128 -8.10 21.67 -11.38
N LEU A 129 -8.23 20.52 -12.01
CA LEU A 129 -7.94 20.36 -13.44
C LEU A 129 -9.17 20.73 -14.29
N SER A 130 -8.92 21.20 -15.50
CA SER A 130 -9.97 21.36 -16.51
C SER A 130 -10.52 20.00 -16.93
N HIS A 131 -11.76 19.99 -17.43
CA HIS A 131 -12.40 18.75 -17.91
C HIS A 131 -11.57 18.05 -19.00
N ASN A 132 -10.95 18.82 -19.88
CA ASN A 132 -10.07 18.27 -20.92
C ASN A 132 -8.87 17.50 -20.33
N LEU A 133 -8.18 18.05 -19.32
CA LEU A 133 -7.06 17.37 -18.65
C LEU A 133 -7.51 16.11 -17.89
N ILE A 134 -8.70 16.15 -17.28
CA ILE A 134 -9.32 14.99 -16.62
C ILE A 134 -9.60 13.88 -17.64
N ASN A 135 -10.12 14.22 -18.81
CA ASN A 135 -10.36 13.26 -19.88
C ASN A 135 -9.05 12.67 -20.39
N GLN A 136 -8.02 13.48 -20.62
CA GLN A 136 -6.71 12.97 -21.04
C GLN A 136 -6.11 11.98 -20.03
N ILE A 137 -6.24 12.22 -18.71
CA ILE A 137 -5.80 11.25 -17.67
C ILE A 137 -6.64 9.97 -17.77
N SER A 138 -7.96 10.11 -17.95
CA SER A 138 -8.88 8.97 -18.07
C SER A 138 -8.58 8.12 -19.29
N ASP A 139 -8.30 8.74 -20.43
CA ASP A 139 -7.95 8.06 -21.68
C ASP A 139 -6.64 7.26 -21.50
N ARG A 140 -5.61 7.86 -20.88
CA ARG A 140 -4.37 7.16 -20.55
C ARG A 140 -4.59 6.00 -19.59
N LEU A 141 -5.49 6.12 -18.61
CA LEU A 141 -5.85 5.01 -17.71
C LEU A 141 -6.53 3.88 -18.47
N THR A 142 -7.45 4.20 -19.38
CA THR A 142 -8.18 3.19 -20.13
C THR A 142 -7.30 2.42 -21.11
N VAL A 143 -6.23 3.03 -21.66
CA VAL A 143 -5.19 2.33 -22.43
C VAL A 143 -4.51 1.22 -21.63
N HIS A 144 -4.41 1.36 -20.31
CA HIS A 144 -3.82 0.31 -19.45
C HIS A 144 -4.79 -0.87 -19.18
N LYS A 145 -6.07 -0.76 -19.59
CA LYS A 145 -7.06 -1.83 -19.42
C LYS A 145 -6.65 -3.08 -20.21
N GLY A 146 -6.73 -4.25 -19.58
CA GLY A 146 -6.29 -5.51 -20.17
C GLY A 146 -4.77 -5.77 -20.10
N LEU A 147 -3.95 -4.76 -19.82
CA LEU A 147 -2.49 -4.89 -19.75
C LEU A 147 -1.98 -5.23 -18.34
N MET A 148 -2.82 -5.02 -17.30
CA MET A 148 -2.45 -5.36 -15.93
C MET A 148 -2.30 -6.88 -15.79
N PRO A 149 -1.23 -7.36 -15.11
CA PRO A 149 -1.03 -8.77 -14.81
C PRO A 149 -2.23 -9.44 -14.14
N SER A 150 -2.29 -10.75 -14.20
CA SER A 150 -3.38 -11.55 -13.61
C SER A 150 -3.45 -11.45 -12.07
N ASP A 151 -2.41 -10.93 -11.43
CA ASP A 151 -2.35 -10.63 -10.01
C ASP A 151 -3.33 -9.52 -9.58
N PHE A 152 -3.82 -8.73 -10.55
CA PHE A 152 -4.74 -7.63 -10.29
C PHE A 152 -6.19 -8.05 -10.58
N ASN A 153 -6.99 -8.13 -9.53
CA ASN A 153 -8.42 -8.46 -9.66
C ASN A 153 -9.26 -7.35 -10.31
N ARG A 154 -8.73 -6.14 -10.42
CA ARG A 154 -9.42 -4.98 -11.00
C ARG A 154 -8.61 -4.34 -12.11
N GLN A 155 -9.31 -3.96 -13.15
CA GLN A 155 -8.75 -3.21 -14.27
C GLN A 155 -8.89 -1.70 -14.01
N PRO A 156 -7.99 -0.86 -14.57
CA PRO A 156 -8.09 0.58 -14.48
C PRO A 156 -9.41 1.12 -15.03
N ARG A 157 -9.99 2.09 -14.34
CA ARG A 157 -11.21 2.79 -14.73
C ARG A 157 -10.94 4.28 -14.90
N PRO A 158 -11.75 5.00 -15.71
CA PRO A 158 -11.61 6.44 -15.89
C PRO A 158 -11.89 7.19 -14.58
N LEU A 159 -11.39 8.43 -14.47
CA LEU A 159 -11.60 9.28 -13.29
C LEU A 159 -13.07 9.69 -13.10
N SER A 160 -13.92 9.63 -14.14
CA SER A 160 -15.36 9.83 -14.02
C SER A 160 -16.02 8.83 -13.07
N GLU A 161 -15.44 7.65 -12.92
CA GLU A 161 -15.90 6.58 -12.02
C GLU A 161 -15.20 6.60 -10.65
N LEU A 162 -14.46 7.66 -10.30
CA LEU A 162 -13.65 7.72 -9.09
C LEU A 162 -14.44 7.42 -7.80
N CYS A 163 -15.73 7.80 -7.73
CA CYS A 163 -16.60 7.50 -6.58
C CYS A 163 -16.81 5.99 -6.34
N HIS A 164 -16.65 5.17 -7.37
CA HIS A 164 -16.80 3.72 -7.31
C HIS A 164 -15.46 2.96 -7.17
N TRP A 165 -14.33 3.67 -7.21
CA TRP A 165 -13.03 3.04 -7.06
C TRP A 165 -12.87 2.39 -5.69
N LYS A 166 -12.22 1.24 -5.66
CA LYS A 166 -11.87 0.51 -4.44
C LYS A 166 -10.43 0.78 -4.03
N SER A 167 -10.07 0.41 -2.82
CA SER A 167 -8.72 0.58 -2.25
C SER A 167 -7.61 0.04 -3.16
N THR A 168 -7.85 -1.09 -3.84
CA THR A 168 -6.90 -1.68 -4.79
C THR A 168 -6.65 -0.81 -6.02
N GLU A 169 -7.64 -0.05 -6.50
CA GLU A 169 -7.48 0.86 -7.65
C GLU A 169 -6.67 2.11 -7.26
N TYR A 170 -6.88 2.65 -6.06
CA TYR A 170 -6.03 3.73 -5.52
C TYR A 170 -4.59 3.24 -5.29
N ARG A 171 -4.39 1.98 -4.85
CA ARG A 171 -3.08 1.37 -4.75
C ARG A 171 -2.40 1.25 -6.11
N GLN A 172 -3.11 0.75 -7.12
CA GLN A 172 -2.59 0.69 -8.49
C GLN A 172 -2.22 2.08 -9.01
N PHE A 173 -3.03 3.09 -8.70
CA PHE A 173 -2.76 4.45 -9.14
C PHE A 173 -1.48 5.01 -8.51
N VAL A 174 -1.33 4.94 -7.18
CA VAL A 174 -0.14 5.49 -6.52
C VAL A 174 1.14 4.76 -6.93
N LEU A 175 1.09 3.45 -7.21
CA LEU A 175 2.29 2.65 -7.47
C LEU A 175 2.64 2.51 -8.94
N TYR A 176 1.68 2.50 -9.85
CA TYR A 176 1.90 2.11 -11.25
C TYR A 176 1.34 3.10 -12.26
N HIS A 177 0.07 3.46 -12.16
CA HIS A 177 -0.58 4.30 -13.18
C HIS A 177 -0.23 5.77 -13.05
N GLY A 178 -0.26 6.31 -11.83
CA GLY A 178 -0.07 7.74 -11.57
C GLY A 178 1.20 8.33 -12.18
N PRO A 179 2.38 7.69 -12.02
CA PRO A 179 3.62 8.18 -12.65
C PRO A 179 3.53 8.35 -14.16
N LEU A 180 2.75 7.52 -14.86
CA LEU A 180 2.60 7.61 -16.32
C LEU A 180 1.52 8.60 -16.73
N VAL A 181 0.32 8.46 -16.13
CA VAL A 181 -0.87 9.18 -16.61
C VAL A 181 -0.86 10.66 -16.25
N LEU A 182 -0.20 11.04 -15.14
CA LEU A 182 -0.08 12.43 -14.72
C LEU A 182 1.05 13.18 -15.44
N ARG A 183 2.06 12.46 -15.93
CA ARG A 183 3.26 13.07 -16.54
C ARG A 183 2.92 13.88 -17.77
N GLY A 184 3.28 15.18 -17.74
CA GLY A 184 3.03 16.13 -18.84
C GLY A 184 1.56 16.53 -19.01
N ILE A 185 0.66 16.14 -18.08
CA ILE A 185 -0.71 16.65 -18.00
C ILE A 185 -0.85 17.64 -16.85
N VAL A 186 -0.44 17.23 -15.63
CA VAL A 186 -0.42 18.14 -14.50
C VAL A 186 0.86 19.00 -14.54
N HIS A 187 0.81 20.17 -13.91
CA HIS A 187 1.99 21.03 -13.81
C HIS A 187 3.19 20.28 -13.20
N THR A 188 4.40 20.51 -13.74
CA THR A 188 5.61 19.76 -13.36
C THR A 188 5.84 19.70 -11.85
N LYS A 189 5.68 20.83 -11.13
CA LYS A 189 5.83 20.85 -9.67
C LYS A 189 4.79 19.99 -8.95
N CYS A 190 3.55 19.91 -9.46
CA CYS A 190 2.51 19.02 -8.91
C CYS A 190 2.84 17.55 -9.21
N TYR A 191 3.41 17.26 -10.36
CA TYR A 191 3.91 15.94 -10.72
C TYR A 191 5.06 15.51 -9.80
N ASP A 192 6.05 16.37 -9.61
CA ASP A 192 7.19 16.11 -8.71
C ASP A 192 6.71 15.90 -7.27
N HIS A 193 5.74 16.69 -6.82
CA HIS A 193 5.11 16.51 -5.51
C HIS A 193 4.39 15.15 -5.38
N PHE A 194 3.64 14.73 -6.41
CA PHE A 194 3.04 13.38 -6.43
C PHE A 194 4.11 12.28 -6.38
N LEU A 195 5.25 12.47 -7.08
CA LEU A 195 6.33 11.49 -7.06
C LEU A 195 6.97 11.31 -5.68
N LEU A 196 6.93 12.30 -4.78
CA LEU A 196 7.36 12.12 -3.38
C LEU A 196 6.55 11.02 -2.68
N LEU A 197 5.23 11.01 -2.86
CA LEU A 197 4.36 9.98 -2.31
C LEU A 197 4.59 8.62 -2.97
N HIS A 198 4.65 8.59 -4.31
CA HIS A 198 4.89 7.37 -5.09
C HIS A 198 6.21 6.70 -4.68
N VAL A 199 7.31 7.45 -4.62
CA VAL A 199 8.62 6.94 -4.26
C VAL A 199 8.66 6.45 -2.82
N ALA A 200 8.12 7.22 -1.88
CA ALA A 200 8.06 6.81 -0.48
C ALA A 200 7.29 5.50 -0.30
N MET A 201 6.13 5.37 -0.95
CA MET A 201 5.34 4.12 -0.90
C MET A 201 6.09 2.96 -1.56
N SER A 202 6.76 3.19 -2.69
CA SER A 202 7.55 2.16 -3.37
C SER A 202 8.71 1.65 -2.50
N LEU A 203 9.34 2.52 -1.71
CA LEU A 203 10.39 2.14 -0.77
C LEU A 203 9.85 1.32 0.42
N LEU A 204 8.75 1.78 1.03
CA LEU A 204 8.16 1.15 2.22
C LEU A 204 7.41 -0.17 1.94
N LEU A 205 7.08 -0.43 0.68
CA LEU A 205 6.41 -1.66 0.24
C LEU A 205 7.37 -2.71 -0.33
N LYS A 206 8.68 -2.44 -0.37
CA LYS A 206 9.68 -3.50 -0.65
C LYS A 206 9.48 -4.65 0.35
N SER A 207 9.74 -5.87 -0.06
CA SER A 207 9.64 -7.07 0.82
C SER A 207 10.49 -6.91 2.08
N GLN A 208 11.68 -6.36 1.91
CA GLN A 208 12.64 -6.06 2.99
C GLN A 208 13.17 -4.63 2.81
N PRO A 209 12.46 -3.59 3.31
CA PRO A 209 12.95 -2.24 3.24
C PRO A 209 14.14 -2.06 4.19
N THR A 210 15.25 -1.52 3.70
CA THR A 210 16.41 -1.18 4.52
C THR A 210 16.14 0.07 5.37
N ASN A 211 16.95 0.30 6.41
CA ASN A 211 16.86 1.52 7.21
C ASN A 211 17.02 2.78 6.35
N ASP A 212 17.89 2.77 5.34
CA ASP A 212 18.04 3.88 4.40
C ASP A 212 16.77 4.10 3.59
N ASN A 213 16.14 3.02 3.09
CA ASN A 213 14.86 3.12 2.39
C ASN A 213 13.77 3.77 3.27
N ILE A 214 13.70 3.39 4.54
CA ILE A 214 12.72 3.90 5.49
C ILE A 214 13.01 5.36 5.81
N ASN A 215 14.28 5.74 6.03
CA ASN A 215 14.68 7.11 6.33
C ASN A 215 14.43 8.05 5.14
N ASP A 216 14.75 7.62 3.94
CA ASP A 216 14.49 8.40 2.73
C ASP A 216 12.98 8.55 2.49
N ALA A 217 12.20 7.48 2.66
CA ALA A 217 10.74 7.55 2.59
C ALA A 217 10.17 8.54 3.61
N ARG A 218 10.67 8.54 4.86
CA ARG A 218 10.27 9.51 5.90
C ARG A 218 10.52 10.95 5.45
N LYS A 219 11.71 11.25 4.90
CA LYS A 219 12.06 12.58 4.37
C LYS A 219 11.13 12.99 3.23
N TYR A 220 10.84 12.07 2.30
CA TYR A 220 9.93 12.36 1.18
C TYR A 220 8.51 12.61 1.66
N LEU A 221 8.00 11.85 2.63
CA LEU A 221 6.67 12.05 3.19
C LEU A 221 6.56 13.36 3.99
N GLN A 222 7.59 13.73 4.75
CA GLN A 222 7.66 15.04 5.42
C GLN A 222 7.66 16.18 4.40
N SER A 223 8.45 16.06 3.32
CA SER A 223 8.48 17.04 2.23
C SER A 223 7.14 17.12 1.51
N PHE A 224 6.48 15.99 1.29
CA PHE A 224 5.12 15.93 0.72
C PHE A 224 4.13 16.69 1.57
N VAL A 225 4.07 16.43 2.88
CA VAL A 225 3.11 17.08 3.78
C VAL A 225 3.40 18.57 3.89
N LYS A 226 4.67 18.97 4.02
CA LYS A 226 5.09 20.37 4.12
C LYS A 226 4.65 21.19 2.90
N ALA A 227 4.78 20.63 1.70
CA ALA A 227 4.46 21.32 0.45
C ALA A 227 2.98 21.22 0.05
N SER A 228 2.22 20.30 0.62
CA SER A 228 0.85 19.97 0.16
C SER A 228 -0.13 21.14 0.25
N LYS A 229 0.00 22.03 1.27
CA LYS A 229 -0.82 23.25 1.37
C LYS A 229 -0.65 24.16 0.15
N THR A 230 0.56 24.28 -0.36
CA THR A 230 0.86 25.09 -1.56
C THR A 230 0.20 24.52 -2.80
N PHE A 231 0.15 23.19 -2.95
CA PHE A 231 -0.39 22.55 -4.15
C PHE A 231 -1.90 22.33 -4.11
N TYR A 232 -2.46 22.06 -2.93
CA TYR A 232 -3.88 21.67 -2.80
C TYR A 232 -4.72 22.66 -1.98
N GLY A 233 -4.11 23.67 -1.37
CA GLY A 233 -4.80 24.63 -0.51
C GLY A 233 -4.85 24.24 0.97
N SER A 234 -5.25 25.19 1.81
CA SER A 234 -5.19 25.11 3.28
C SER A 234 -6.05 24.01 3.90
N THR A 235 -7.10 23.55 3.21
CA THR A 235 -8.00 22.50 3.72
C THR A 235 -7.50 21.07 3.43
N PHE A 236 -6.34 20.91 2.80
CA PHE A 236 -5.85 19.61 2.38
C PHE A 236 -5.26 18.78 3.52
N ASN A 237 -4.50 19.40 4.44
CA ASN A 237 -3.72 18.71 5.47
C ASN A 237 -4.57 18.21 6.66
N VAL A 238 -5.49 17.30 6.39
CA VAL A 238 -6.28 16.60 7.42
C VAL A 238 -5.47 15.47 8.08
N TYR A 239 -6.05 14.78 9.06
CA TYR A 239 -5.46 13.67 9.79
C TYR A 239 -4.67 12.69 8.91
N ASN A 240 -5.24 12.20 7.82
CA ASN A 240 -4.55 11.21 6.95
C ASN A 240 -3.28 11.79 6.30
N ILE A 241 -3.29 13.06 5.92
CA ILE A 241 -2.10 13.71 5.32
C ILE A 241 -1.03 13.92 6.39
N HIS A 242 -1.42 14.45 7.56
CA HIS A 242 -0.51 14.64 8.69
C HIS A 242 0.13 13.31 9.15
N SER A 243 -0.62 12.23 9.12
CA SER A 243 -0.14 10.92 9.61
C SER A 243 0.84 10.21 8.67
N LEU A 244 1.02 10.68 7.43
CA LEU A 244 1.89 10.04 6.44
C LEU A 244 3.34 9.81 6.93
N PRO A 245 4.06 10.79 7.51
CA PRO A 245 5.44 10.57 7.95
C PRO A 245 5.56 9.51 9.06
N HIS A 246 4.52 9.34 9.88
CA HIS A 246 4.51 8.37 10.97
C HIS A 246 4.43 6.91 10.49
N ILE A 247 3.97 6.66 9.25
CA ILE A 247 3.91 5.30 8.70
C ILE A 247 5.31 4.69 8.49
N ALA A 248 6.34 5.54 8.39
CA ALA A 248 7.73 5.09 8.33
C ALA A 248 8.20 4.46 9.65
N ASP A 249 7.65 4.87 10.80
CA ASP A 249 7.94 4.27 12.10
C ASP A 249 7.34 2.85 12.20
N ASP A 250 6.18 2.65 11.58
CA ASP A 250 5.57 1.32 11.49
C ASP A 250 6.40 0.40 10.59
N ALA A 251 6.96 0.91 9.49
CA ALA A 251 7.88 0.14 8.64
C ALA A 251 9.20 -0.23 9.38
N THR A 252 9.69 0.64 10.26
CA THR A 252 10.84 0.31 11.12
C THR A 252 10.54 -0.86 12.06
N ARG A 253 9.31 -0.96 12.60
CA ARG A 253 8.92 -2.01 13.55
C ARG A 253 8.50 -3.32 12.87
N TYR A 254 7.79 -3.22 11.74
CA TYR A 254 7.10 -4.35 11.14
C TYR A 254 7.65 -4.75 9.78
N GLY A 255 8.67 -4.05 9.28
CA GLY A 255 9.21 -4.23 7.92
C GLY A 255 8.26 -3.67 6.86
N SER A 256 8.06 -4.40 5.78
CA SER A 256 7.17 -3.97 4.69
C SER A 256 5.78 -3.59 5.21
N LEU A 257 5.23 -2.46 4.73
CA LEU A 257 3.85 -2.06 5.05
C LEU A 257 2.79 -3.08 4.60
N ASN A 258 3.15 -3.99 3.68
CA ASN A 258 2.27 -5.10 3.32
C ASN A 258 2.04 -6.06 4.50
N ASN A 259 2.99 -6.15 5.46
CA ASN A 259 2.87 -7.04 6.63
C ASN A 259 1.75 -6.60 7.58
N VAL A 260 1.49 -5.31 7.66
CA VAL A 260 0.52 -4.69 8.58
C VAL A 260 -0.63 -3.99 7.87
N SER A 261 -0.96 -4.45 6.66
CA SER A 261 -2.05 -3.86 5.86
C SER A 261 -3.35 -4.64 5.99
N ALA A 262 -4.47 -3.92 6.05
CA ALA A 262 -5.81 -4.48 6.10
C ALA A 262 -6.26 -5.19 4.81
N PHE A 263 -5.53 -5.07 3.69
CA PHE A 263 -5.88 -5.74 2.43
C PHE A 263 -6.14 -7.24 2.58
N LYS A 264 -5.36 -7.94 3.40
CA LYS A 264 -5.49 -9.38 3.64
C LYS A 264 -6.80 -9.71 4.34
N TYR A 265 -7.12 -8.93 5.37
CA TYR A 265 -8.30 -9.14 6.19
C TYR A 265 -9.59 -8.79 5.44
N GLU A 266 -9.59 -7.73 4.64
CA GLU A 266 -10.74 -7.41 3.79
C GLU A 266 -10.99 -8.48 2.72
N ASN A 267 -9.93 -9.03 2.13
CA ASN A 267 -10.05 -10.15 1.20
C ASN A 267 -10.63 -11.38 1.92
N PHE A 268 -10.14 -11.70 3.11
CA PHE A 268 -10.67 -12.82 3.91
C PHE A 268 -12.12 -12.60 4.32
N MET A 269 -12.50 -11.38 4.69
CA MET A 269 -13.91 -11.05 4.98
C MET A 269 -14.83 -11.31 3.79
N GLN A 270 -14.35 -11.11 2.56
CA GLN A 270 -15.12 -11.48 1.36
C GLN A 270 -15.31 -12.98 1.24
N GLU A 271 -14.28 -13.78 1.57
CA GLU A 271 -14.40 -15.24 1.62
C GLU A 271 -15.40 -15.69 2.69
N LEU A 272 -15.37 -15.08 3.88
CA LEU A 272 -16.34 -15.34 4.92
C LEU A 272 -17.76 -15.00 4.48
N LYS A 273 -17.97 -13.86 3.83
CA LYS A 273 -19.28 -13.45 3.29
C LYS A 273 -19.86 -14.44 2.29
N LYS A 274 -19.03 -15.10 1.47
CA LYS A 274 -19.48 -16.15 0.53
C LYS A 274 -20.08 -17.37 1.25
N ASN A 275 -19.76 -17.56 2.53
CA ASN A 275 -20.32 -18.64 3.34
C ASN A 275 -21.73 -18.33 3.88
N VAL A 276 -22.19 -17.09 3.79
CA VAL A 276 -23.51 -16.65 4.24
C VAL A 276 -24.49 -16.69 3.08
N ARG A 277 -25.55 -17.51 3.17
CA ARG A 277 -26.60 -17.63 2.14
C ARG A 277 -27.79 -16.69 2.38
N ASN A 278 -28.10 -16.46 3.65
CA ASN A 278 -29.22 -15.60 4.07
C ASN A 278 -28.85 -14.81 5.32
N GLY A 279 -29.69 -13.86 5.70
CA GLY A 279 -29.43 -12.99 6.86
C GLY A 279 -29.65 -13.65 8.23
N THR A 280 -30.18 -14.91 8.28
CA THR A 280 -30.49 -15.58 9.53
C THR A 280 -29.23 -16.27 10.08
N ASN A 281 -28.84 -15.90 11.31
CA ASN A 281 -27.67 -16.48 12.00
C ASN A 281 -26.38 -16.58 11.13
N PRO A 282 -25.89 -15.47 10.56
CA PRO A 282 -24.77 -15.51 9.60
C PRO A 282 -23.49 -16.11 10.19
N VAL A 283 -23.21 -15.89 11.48
CA VAL A 283 -22.03 -16.45 12.17
C VAL A 283 -22.13 -17.98 12.23
N ALA A 284 -23.28 -18.54 12.58
CA ALA A 284 -23.48 -19.99 12.62
C ALA A 284 -23.29 -20.62 11.23
N GLN A 285 -23.76 -19.96 10.17
CA GLN A 285 -23.54 -20.42 8.80
C GLN A 285 -22.04 -20.43 8.43
N ILE A 286 -21.29 -19.39 8.81
CA ILE A 286 -19.84 -19.31 8.58
C ILE A 286 -19.13 -20.46 9.32
N VAL A 287 -19.38 -20.63 10.62
CA VAL A 287 -18.74 -21.67 11.45
C VAL A 287 -19.03 -23.07 10.88
N LYS A 288 -20.30 -23.37 10.59
CA LYS A 288 -20.68 -24.67 10.00
C LYS A 288 -19.92 -24.96 8.69
N ARG A 289 -19.84 -23.98 7.78
CA ARG A 289 -19.17 -24.17 6.49
C ARG A 289 -17.65 -24.24 6.60
N MET A 290 -17.06 -23.52 7.54
CA MET A 290 -15.63 -23.64 7.83
C MET A 290 -15.33 -25.04 8.37
N SER A 291 -16.16 -25.57 9.29
CA SER A 291 -16.03 -26.93 9.81
C SER A 291 -16.21 -27.98 8.70
N GLU A 292 -17.23 -27.85 7.83
CA GLU A 292 -17.44 -28.74 6.68
C GLU A 292 -16.22 -28.77 5.75
N ARG A 293 -15.59 -27.61 5.48
CA ARG A 293 -14.38 -27.54 4.66
C ARG A 293 -13.16 -28.20 5.32
N SER A 294 -13.00 -28.01 6.62
CA SER A 294 -11.89 -28.61 7.37
C SER A 294 -11.99 -30.14 7.42
N SER A 295 -13.20 -30.70 7.46
CA SER A 295 -13.43 -32.15 7.47
C SER A 295 -13.24 -32.80 6.09
N VAL A 296 -13.54 -32.07 5.00
CA VAL A 296 -13.42 -32.60 3.62
C VAL A 296 -11.97 -32.45 3.09
N CYS A 297 -11.23 -31.46 3.57
CA CYS A 297 -9.85 -31.17 3.11
C CYS A 297 -8.90 -31.04 4.32
N PRO A 298 -8.57 -32.15 5.03
CA PRO A 298 -7.74 -32.05 6.24
C PRO A 298 -6.29 -31.59 5.96
N ASN A 299 -5.81 -31.68 4.74
CA ASN A 299 -4.46 -31.25 4.33
C ASN A 299 -4.44 -30.83 2.85
N ILE A 300 -5.11 -29.74 2.51
CA ILE A 300 -4.63 -29.02 1.35
C ILE A 300 -3.35 -28.32 1.83
N ASP A 301 -2.23 -28.93 1.50
CA ASP A 301 -0.94 -28.26 1.50
C ASP A 301 -1.10 -26.92 0.81
N ASN A 302 -1.22 -25.84 1.59
CA ASN A 302 -1.10 -24.48 1.12
C ASN A 302 0.33 -24.17 0.62
N ASP A 303 1.17 -25.20 0.55
CA ASP A 303 2.50 -25.22 -0.07
C ASP A 303 2.50 -25.22 -1.60
N LYS A 304 1.34 -25.15 -2.24
CA LYS A 304 1.34 -24.51 -3.56
C LYS A 304 1.64 -23.04 -3.34
N LYS A 305 2.93 -22.77 -2.99
CA LYS A 305 3.55 -21.48 -3.24
C LYS A 305 2.90 -20.95 -4.50
N LEU A 306 2.31 -19.75 -4.42
CA LEU A 306 2.07 -18.97 -5.59
C LEU A 306 3.45 -18.78 -6.26
N LYS A 307 3.87 -19.79 -7.02
CA LYS A 307 4.84 -19.61 -8.10
C LYS A 307 4.28 -18.42 -8.84
N SER A 308 5.03 -17.32 -8.85
CA SER A 308 4.64 -16.11 -9.58
C SER A 308 3.99 -16.60 -10.87
N LYS A 309 2.73 -16.21 -11.11
CA LYS A 309 1.97 -16.77 -12.25
C LYS A 309 2.54 -16.19 -13.54
N LEU A 310 3.80 -16.51 -13.81
CA LEU A 310 4.42 -16.20 -15.09
C LEU A 310 3.72 -17.05 -16.15
N LYS A 311 3.37 -16.42 -17.28
CA LYS A 311 2.82 -17.07 -18.46
C LYS A 311 3.54 -16.54 -19.68
N PRO A 312 4.23 -17.41 -20.44
CA PRO A 312 4.87 -17.02 -21.68
C PRO A 312 3.89 -16.33 -22.64
N PHE A 313 4.41 -15.44 -23.46
CA PHE A 313 3.65 -14.73 -24.52
C PHE A 313 2.41 -13.96 -24.05
N SER A 314 2.38 -13.55 -22.78
CA SER A 314 1.26 -12.83 -22.20
C SER A 314 1.70 -11.59 -21.42
N LYS A 315 0.76 -10.85 -20.87
CA LYS A 315 1.02 -9.76 -19.93
C LYS A 315 1.74 -10.21 -18.64
N ASP A 316 1.73 -11.51 -18.37
CA ASP A 316 2.34 -12.16 -17.22
C ASP A 316 3.74 -12.75 -17.55
N SER A 317 4.35 -12.40 -18.69
CA SER A 317 5.64 -12.94 -19.13
C SER A 317 6.85 -12.15 -18.64
N PHE A 318 6.66 -10.97 -18.02
CA PHE A 318 7.74 -10.07 -17.64
C PHE A 318 8.14 -10.23 -16.18
N PHE A 319 9.45 -10.28 -15.93
CA PHE A 319 9.99 -10.30 -14.56
C PHE A 319 11.40 -9.69 -14.51
N PHE A 320 11.87 -9.38 -13.31
CA PHE A 320 13.26 -9.01 -13.04
C PHE A 320 13.98 -10.20 -12.42
N ASP A 321 15.21 -10.45 -12.85
CA ASP A 321 16.08 -11.40 -12.18
C ASP A 321 16.79 -10.77 -10.96
N ILE A 322 17.49 -11.59 -10.19
CA ILE A 322 18.27 -11.12 -9.01
C ILE A 322 19.35 -10.07 -9.33
N ASN A 323 19.77 -9.96 -10.60
CA ASN A 323 20.71 -8.93 -11.08
C ASN A 323 19.98 -7.63 -11.45
N GLY A 324 18.65 -7.64 -11.47
CA GLY A 324 17.79 -6.53 -11.90
C GLY A 324 17.69 -6.38 -13.41
N ASP A 325 18.09 -7.39 -14.19
CA ASP A 325 17.88 -7.43 -15.64
C ASP A 325 16.40 -7.74 -15.95
N LEU A 326 15.85 -7.15 -17.00
CA LEU A 326 14.48 -7.38 -17.44
C LEU A 326 14.39 -8.65 -18.29
N CYS A 327 13.57 -9.59 -17.85
CA CYS A 327 13.41 -10.89 -18.48
C CYS A 327 12.00 -11.05 -19.07
N ILE A 328 11.92 -11.70 -20.24
CA ILE A 328 10.69 -11.99 -20.96
C ILE A 328 10.59 -13.50 -21.13
N ALA A 329 9.72 -14.15 -20.35
CA ALA A 329 9.54 -15.59 -20.37
C ALA A 329 9.04 -16.08 -21.75
N GLN A 330 9.73 -17.05 -22.32
CA GLN A 330 9.39 -17.73 -23.56
C GLN A 330 8.86 -19.14 -23.29
N HIS A 331 9.47 -19.85 -22.34
CA HIS A 331 9.06 -21.16 -21.89
C HIS A 331 9.33 -21.31 -20.39
N ILE A 332 8.50 -22.06 -19.68
CA ILE A 332 8.63 -22.30 -18.23
C ILE A 332 8.62 -23.81 -18.01
N SER A 333 9.70 -24.33 -17.44
CA SER A 333 9.81 -25.71 -16.96
C SER A 333 9.69 -25.73 -15.41
N ASP A 334 9.79 -26.91 -14.81
CA ASP A 334 9.77 -27.03 -13.35
C ASP A 334 11.04 -26.49 -12.66
N VAL A 335 12.14 -26.38 -13.39
CA VAL A 335 13.45 -26.01 -12.84
C VAL A 335 13.89 -24.60 -13.25
N TYR A 336 13.58 -24.18 -14.48
CA TYR A 336 14.05 -22.93 -15.05
C TYR A 336 13.01 -22.25 -15.93
N VAL A 337 13.24 -20.97 -16.19
CA VAL A 337 12.52 -20.13 -17.16
C VAL A 337 13.47 -19.86 -18.33
N ASP A 338 13.11 -20.30 -19.55
CA ASP A 338 13.77 -19.87 -20.78
C ASP A 338 13.24 -18.49 -21.15
N CYS A 339 14.10 -17.50 -21.28
CA CYS A 339 13.71 -16.12 -21.45
C CYS A 339 14.66 -15.31 -22.34
N LYS A 340 14.13 -14.24 -22.93
CA LYS A 340 14.91 -13.15 -23.52
C LYS A 340 15.23 -12.14 -22.41
N VAL A 341 16.49 -11.79 -22.27
CA VAL A 341 17.00 -10.88 -21.22
C VAL A 341 17.43 -9.57 -21.86
N ILE A 342 16.94 -8.47 -21.34
CA ILE A 342 17.38 -7.11 -21.63
C ILE A 342 18.18 -6.64 -20.43
N LYS A 343 19.45 -6.31 -20.63
CA LYS A 343 20.34 -5.83 -19.59
C LYS A 343 19.82 -4.51 -19.02
N LYS A 344 19.80 -4.36 -17.70
CA LYS A 344 19.36 -3.12 -17.04
C LYS A 344 20.11 -1.88 -17.50
N ARG A 345 21.38 -1.99 -17.94
CA ARG A 345 22.19 -0.90 -18.50
C ARG A 345 21.63 -0.35 -19.81
N ASN A 346 20.85 -1.14 -20.56
CA ASN A 346 20.21 -0.76 -21.82
C ASN A 346 18.84 -0.10 -21.58
N LEU A 347 18.42 0.04 -20.33
CA LEU A 347 17.15 0.64 -19.92
C LEU A 347 17.39 2.02 -19.31
N ALA A 348 16.58 2.99 -19.70
CA ALA A 348 16.67 4.36 -19.22
C ALA A 348 15.89 4.55 -17.91
N PRO A 349 16.22 5.56 -17.08
CA PRO A 349 15.35 5.97 -15.99
C PRO A 349 14.04 6.55 -16.55
N PHE A 350 12.91 6.25 -15.89
CA PHE A 350 11.65 6.88 -16.25
C PHE A 350 11.55 8.30 -15.70
N TYR A 351 12.04 8.54 -14.48
CA TYR A 351 12.21 9.86 -13.87
C TYR A 351 13.53 9.88 -13.08
N LEU A 352 14.07 11.11 -12.86
CA LEU A 352 15.32 11.32 -12.12
C LEU A 352 15.09 11.99 -10.75
N LYS A 353 13.91 12.56 -10.51
CA LYS A 353 13.54 13.21 -9.25
C LYS A 353 12.25 12.57 -8.71
N PRO A 354 12.09 12.48 -7.39
CA PRO A 354 13.01 12.87 -6.30
C PRO A 354 14.24 11.94 -6.16
N ILE A 355 14.23 10.80 -6.84
CA ILE A 355 15.30 9.80 -6.91
C ILE A 355 15.32 9.21 -8.33
N ASP A 356 16.45 8.68 -8.75
CA ASP A 356 16.53 7.91 -10.00
C ASP A 356 15.62 6.68 -9.91
N SER A 357 14.66 6.58 -10.82
CA SER A 357 13.65 5.51 -10.82
C SER A 357 14.23 4.11 -10.92
N ARG A 358 15.47 3.97 -11.46
CA ARG A 358 16.19 2.69 -11.54
C ARG A 358 16.49 2.10 -10.17
N LEU A 359 16.64 2.94 -9.12
CA LEU A 359 16.82 2.50 -7.72
C LEU A 359 15.55 1.84 -7.14
N LEU A 360 14.43 2.03 -7.81
CA LEU A 360 13.15 1.36 -7.54
C LEU A 360 12.84 0.25 -8.53
N SER A 361 13.79 -0.12 -9.40
CA SER A 361 13.59 -1.05 -10.51
C SER A 361 12.48 -0.60 -11.46
N ILE A 362 12.32 0.73 -11.64
CA ILE A 362 11.39 1.32 -12.61
C ILE A 362 12.18 1.81 -13.80
N TYR A 363 11.93 1.22 -14.96
CA TYR A 363 12.71 1.43 -16.16
C TYR A 363 11.85 1.87 -17.34
N TYR A 364 12.38 2.78 -18.15
CA TYR A 364 11.84 3.15 -19.45
C TYR A 364 12.62 2.44 -20.55
N ALA A 365 11.96 1.57 -21.28
CA ALA A 365 12.52 0.83 -22.41
C ALA A 365 12.21 1.59 -23.70
N LYS A 366 13.09 2.54 -24.02
CA LYS A 366 13.01 3.31 -25.26
C LYS A 366 13.36 2.41 -26.47
N ASN A 367 12.61 2.50 -27.55
CA ASN A 367 12.73 1.64 -28.74
C ASN A 367 12.70 0.15 -28.37
N PHE A 368 11.75 -0.23 -27.52
CA PHE A 368 11.67 -1.56 -26.87
C PHE A 368 11.87 -2.73 -27.84
N PHE A 369 11.24 -2.68 -29.03
CA PHE A 369 11.32 -3.76 -30.01
C PHE A 369 12.70 -3.91 -30.67
N ASN A 370 13.55 -2.89 -30.60
CA ASN A 370 14.90 -2.86 -31.16
C ASN A 370 15.97 -3.03 -30.08
N LEU A 371 15.60 -3.27 -28.82
CA LEU A 371 16.57 -3.51 -27.76
C LEU A 371 17.24 -4.87 -27.98
N GLU A 372 18.56 -4.88 -27.80
CA GLU A 372 19.34 -6.11 -27.80
C GLU A 372 18.87 -7.06 -26.71
N THR A 373 18.62 -8.32 -27.08
CA THR A 373 18.19 -9.36 -26.17
C THR A 373 19.13 -10.56 -26.24
N GLU A 374 19.38 -11.15 -25.08
CA GLU A 374 20.17 -12.37 -24.93
C GLU A 374 19.24 -13.50 -24.45
N ARG A 375 19.32 -14.68 -25.04
CA ARG A 375 18.54 -15.84 -24.58
C ARG A 375 19.26 -16.51 -23.43
N ARG A 376 18.54 -16.77 -22.33
CA ARG A 376 19.07 -17.40 -21.12
C ARG A 376 18.05 -18.36 -20.49
N LEU A 377 18.59 -19.40 -19.85
CA LEU A 377 17.88 -20.26 -18.93
C LEU A 377 18.11 -19.74 -17.49
N ILE A 378 17.07 -19.24 -16.85
CA ILE A 378 17.13 -18.65 -15.51
C ILE A 378 16.45 -19.60 -14.53
N PRO A 379 17.17 -20.11 -13.50
CA PRO A 379 16.57 -20.93 -12.46
C PRO A 379 15.45 -20.16 -11.74
N HIS A 380 14.42 -20.84 -11.27
CA HIS A 380 13.32 -20.19 -10.52
C HIS A 380 13.78 -19.46 -9.28
N SER A 381 14.86 -19.88 -8.63
CA SER A 381 15.49 -19.21 -7.49
C SER A 381 16.08 -17.83 -7.83
N SER A 382 16.36 -17.58 -9.11
CA SER A 382 16.91 -16.31 -9.61
C SER A 382 15.83 -15.36 -10.16
N VAL A 383 14.55 -15.71 -10.10
CA VAL A 383 13.43 -14.82 -10.39
C VAL A 383 13.20 -13.97 -9.13
N ASP A 384 13.49 -12.66 -9.21
CA ASP A 384 13.30 -11.74 -8.06
C ASP A 384 11.84 -11.26 -7.98
N LYS A 385 11.37 -10.56 -9.02
CA LYS A 385 10.03 -9.95 -9.01
C LYS A 385 9.38 -9.98 -10.37
N LYS A 386 8.08 -10.24 -10.40
CA LYS A 386 7.28 -10.04 -11.60
C LYS A 386 7.31 -8.56 -12.01
N ALA A 387 7.37 -8.28 -13.31
CA ALA A 387 7.36 -6.94 -13.85
C ALA A 387 6.02 -6.60 -14.52
N ILE A 388 5.56 -5.39 -14.33
CA ILE A 388 4.36 -4.83 -14.94
C ILE A 388 4.81 -3.99 -16.11
N ARG A 389 4.39 -4.33 -17.34
CA ARG A 389 4.64 -3.57 -18.56
C ARG A 389 3.49 -2.64 -18.85
N LEU A 390 3.71 -1.35 -18.86
CA LEU A 390 2.69 -0.35 -19.21
C LEU A 390 3.17 0.54 -20.37
N PRO A 391 2.29 0.87 -21.33
CA PRO A 391 2.63 1.73 -22.46
C PRO A 391 2.84 3.18 -21.99
N TYR A 392 3.84 3.83 -22.56
CA TYR A 392 4.10 5.24 -22.41
C TYR A 392 4.63 5.82 -23.72
N LYS A 393 3.89 6.74 -24.35
CA LYS A 393 4.14 7.21 -25.72
C LYS A 393 4.18 6.00 -26.69
N ASN A 394 5.25 5.84 -27.45
CA ASN A 394 5.43 4.74 -28.41
C ASN A 394 6.21 3.54 -27.82
N ASP A 395 6.48 3.55 -26.51
CA ASP A 395 7.34 2.58 -25.84
C ASP A 395 6.70 2.07 -24.54
N PHE A 396 7.50 1.46 -23.66
CA PHE A 396 7.01 0.87 -22.42
C PHE A 396 7.80 1.29 -21.19
N VAL A 397 7.09 1.37 -20.06
CA VAL A 397 7.68 1.48 -18.73
C VAL A 397 7.42 0.20 -17.97
N PHE A 398 8.46 -0.29 -17.29
CA PHE A 398 8.40 -1.49 -16.47
C PHE A 398 8.48 -1.14 -15.00
N PHE A 399 7.57 -1.71 -14.22
CA PHE A 399 7.51 -1.54 -12.76
C PHE A 399 7.66 -2.90 -12.08
N PRO A 400 8.37 -3.01 -10.95
CA PRO A 400 8.34 -4.23 -10.15
C PRO A 400 6.98 -4.39 -9.48
N LEU A 401 6.47 -5.60 -9.42
CA LEU A 401 5.25 -5.89 -8.63
C LEU A 401 5.59 -5.83 -7.14
N LEU A 402 5.04 -4.84 -6.43
CA LEU A 402 5.33 -4.53 -5.03
C LEU A 402 4.37 -5.17 -4.02
N HIS A 403 3.36 -5.88 -4.49
CA HIS A 403 2.40 -6.54 -3.60
C HIS A 403 2.21 -7.98 -4.06
N PHE A 404 2.46 -8.91 -3.15
CA PHE A 404 2.19 -10.32 -3.34
C PHE A 404 1.05 -10.76 -2.43
N TYR A 405 0.12 -11.53 -2.99
CA TYR A 405 -0.93 -12.20 -2.20
C TYR A 405 -0.47 -13.57 -1.66
N GLY A 406 0.84 -13.87 -1.69
CA GLY A 406 1.35 -15.23 -1.52
C GLY A 406 2.43 -15.48 -0.47
N GLU A 407 3.00 -14.47 0.20
CA GLU A 407 4.11 -14.68 1.14
C GLU A 407 3.72 -14.77 2.63
N ASN A 408 2.46 -15.05 2.96
CA ASN A 408 2.08 -15.23 4.34
C ASN A 408 1.60 -16.66 4.59
N LYS A 409 2.52 -17.46 5.14
CA LYS A 409 2.18 -18.56 6.02
C LYS A 409 1.56 -17.96 7.29
N PHE A 410 0.29 -18.22 7.53
CA PHE A 410 -0.27 -18.22 8.87
C PHE A 410 -0.13 -19.63 9.42
#